data_f2060868814b950c155145b6da2ededb
#
_entry.id   f2060868814b950c155145b6da2ededb
#
_cell.length_a   1.000
_cell.length_b   1.000
_cell.length_c   1.000
_cell.angle_alpha   90.00
_cell.angle_beta   90.00
_cell.angle_gamma   90.00
#
_symmetry.space_group_name_H-M   'P 1'
#
loop_
_entity.id
_entity.type
_entity.pdbx_description
1 polymer ?
#
loop_
_entity_poly.entity_id
_entity_poly.type
_entity_poly.pdbx_seq_one_letter_code
_entity_poly.pdbx_strand_id
1 'polypeptide(L)'
;QIEQSLTRLQNDIIKMVNNRNLTFFEEEVSKLDHWADDLKFGLEQSIKDTDQQIKEVRRNAKIAPTLEEKLSFQKQQHELERTRNKQRKELFDRQDDIDERRETLIGQLESKLNQSTAIDDLFTIHWRL
;
A
#
# COMPACT_ATOMS: atom_id res chain seq x y z
N GLN A 1 26.24 -42.60 -0.45
CA GLN A 1 27.05 -41.40 -0.15
C GLN A 1 26.82 -40.27 -1.15
N ILE A 2 26.81 -40.59 -2.45
CA ILE A 2 26.41 -39.63 -3.50
C ILE A 2 24.95 -39.15 -3.28
N GLU A 3 24.09 -40.05 -2.87
CA GLU A 3 22.68 -39.73 -2.55
C GLU A 3 22.57 -38.70 -1.42
N GLN A 4 23.33 -38.86 -0.36
CA GLN A 4 23.32 -37.91 0.77
C GLN A 4 23.88 -36.54 0.36
N SER A 5 24.91 -36.51 -0.47
CA SER A 5 25.52 -35.28 -0.96
C SER A 5 24.56 -34.50 -1.87
N LEU A 6 23.83 -35.19 -2.75
CA LEU A 6 22.82 -34.59 -3.64
C LEU A 6 21.61 -34.10 -2.86
N THR A 7 21.19 -34.83 -1.83
CA THR A 7 20.09 -34.40 -0.95
C THR A 7 20.44 -33.13 -0.17
N ARG A 8 21.68 -33.04 0.32
CA ARG A 8 22.18 -31.82 0.98
C ARG A 8 22.22 -30.64 0.03
N LEU A 9 22.75 -30.85 -1.19
CA LEU A 9 22.80 -29.81 -2.20
C LEU A 9 21.40 -29.31 -2.56
N GLN A 10 20.44 -30.19 -2.75
CA GLN A 10 19.04 -29.89 -3.00
C GLN A 10 18.44 -29.03 -1.87
N ASN A 11 18.62 -29.47 -0.62
CA ASN A 11 18.12 -28.74 0.55
C ASN A 11 18.76 -27.37 0.67
N ASP A 12 20.06 -27.24 0.41
CA ASP A 12 20.77 -25.97 0.46
C ASP A 12 20.28 -25.01 -0.62
N ILE A 13 20.03 -25.50 -1.83
CA ILE A 13 19.48 -24.69 -2.93
C ILE A 13 18.08 -24.19 -2.59
N ILE A 14 17.21 -25.06 -2.09
CA ILE A 14 15.84 -24.70 -1.70
C ILE A 14 15.85 -23.65 -0.59
N LYS A 15 16.68 -23.83 0.44
CA LYS A 15 16.85 -22.84 1.51
C LYS A 15 17.32 -21.50 0.99
N MET A 16 18.30 -21.50 0.11
CA MET A 16 18.85 -20.28 -0.48
C MET A 16 17.79 -19.54 -1.29
N VAL A 17 17.02 -20.23 -2.12
CA VAL A 17 15.93 -19.66 -2.92
C VAL A 17 14.84 -19.10 -2.02
N ASN A 18 14.40 -19.84 -1.00
CA ASN A 18 13.38 -19.41 -0.06
C ASN A 18 13.82 -18.20 0.76
N ASN A 19 15.06 -18.17 1.22
CA ASN A 19 15.62 -17.04 1.96
C ASN A 19 15.71 -15.79 1.09
N ARG A 20 16.12 -15.93 -0.17
CA ARG A 20 16.17 -14.83 -1.12
C ARG A 20 14.78 -14.28 -1.40
N ASN A 21 13.78 -15.14 -1.60
CA ASN A 21 12.40 -14.75 -1.83
C ASN A 21 11.80 -14.06 -0.61
N LEU A 22 12.09 -14.54 0.58
CA LEU A 22 11.64 -13.93 1.83
C LEU A 22 12.26 -12.55 2.03
N THR A 23 13.55 -12.39 1.80
CA THR A 23 14.25 -11.10 1.89
C THR A 23 13.64 -10.10 0.90
N PHE A 24 13.43 -10.51 -0.34
CA PHE A 24 12.79 -9.68 -1.37
C PHE A 24 11.40 -9.24 -0.92
N PHE A 25 10.59 -10.17 -0.43
CA PHE A 25 9.24 -9.89 0.04
C PHE A 25 9.24 -8.88 1.20
N GLU A 26 10.10 -9.09 2.19
CA GLU A 26 10.21 -8.19 3.35
C GLU A 26 10.64 -6.77 2.93
N GLU A 27 11.59 -6.65 2.01
CA GLU A 27 12.03 -5.36 1.47
C GLU A 27 10.91 -4.65 0.73
N GLU A 28 10.17 -5.35 -0.11
CA GLU A 28 9.06 -4.77 -0.88
C GLU A 28 7.88 -4.37 0.02
N VAL A 29 7.56 -5.17 1.03
CA VAL A 29 6.54 -4.83 2.03
C VAL A 29 6.96 -3.60 2.83
N SER A 30 8.21 -3.50 3.23
CA SER A 30 8.75 -2.34 3.94
C SER A 30 8.63 -1.07 3.10
N LYS A 31 8.94 -1.13 1.81
CA LYS A 31 8.77 0.01 0.89
C LYS A 31 7.31 0.42 0.76
N LEU A 32 6.39 -0.54 0.67
CA LEU A 32 4.96 -0.25 0.61
C LEU A 32 4.45 0.39 1.89
N ASP A 33 4.91 -0.07 3.05
CA ASP A 33 4.52 0.49 4.34
C ASP A 33 5.00 1.93 4.49
N HIS A 34 6.24 2.24 4.09
CA HIS A 34 6.75 3.61 4.10
C HIS A 34 5.98 4.51 3.14
N TRP A 35 5.70 4.03 1.95
CA TRP A 35 4.91 4.78 0.97
C TRP A 35 3.48 5.03 1.46
N ALA A 36 2.85 4.02 2.08
CA ALA A 36 1.53 4.14 2.68
C ALA A 36 1.50 5.21 3.78
N ASP A 37 2.48 5.18 4.67
CA ASP A 37 2.59 6.14 5.77
C ASP A 37 2.80 7.57 5.27
N ASP A 38 3.67 7.75 4.28
CA ASP A 38 3.94 9.07 3.68
C ASP A 38 2.70 9.63 2.98
N LEU A 39 2.00 8.82 2.19
CA LEU A 39 0.76 9.21 1.51
C LEU A 39 -0.33 9.56 2.50
N LYS A 40 -0.52 8.72 3.51
CA LYS A 40 -1.52 8.92 4.55
C LYS A 40 -1.26 10.23 5.30
N PHE A 41 -0.01 10.45 5.71
CA PHE A 41 0.38 11.68 6.41
C PHE A 41 0.11 12.91 5.55
N GLY A 42 0.56 12.91 4.30
CA GLY A 42 0.38 14.04 3.38
C GLY A 42 -1.08 14.34 3.08
N LEU A 43 -1.89 13.32 2.80
CA LEU A 43 -3.31 13.49 2.50
C LEU A 43 -4.12 13.87 3.73
N GLU A 44 -3.84 13.28 4.89
CA GLU A 44 -4.48 13.67 6.15
C GLU A 44 -4.17 15.12 6.52
N GLN A 45 -2.94 15.58 6.29
CA GLN A 45 -2.55 16.96 6.51
C GLN A 45 -3.31 17.91 5.58
N SER A 46 -3.43 17.56 4.30
CA SER A 46 -4.21 18.33 3.33
C SER A 46 -5.69 18.44 3.72
N ILE A 47 -6.27 17.35 4.22
CA ILE A 47 -7.66 17.34 4.71
C ILE A 47 -7.81 18.25 5.93
N LYS A 48 -6.88 18.19 6.87
CA LYS A 48 -6.89 19.08 8.05
C LYS A 48 -6.80 20.55 7.66
N ASP A 49 -5.94 20.89 6.71
CA ASP A 49 -5.79 22.26 6.22
C ASP A 49 -7.09 22.76 5.58
N THR A 50 -7.74 21.91 4.78
CA THR A 50 -9.04 22.22 4.17
C THR A 50 -10.12 22.39 5.23
N ASP A 51 -10.18 21.52 6.24
CA ASP A 51 -11.13 21.64 7.35
C ASP A 51 -10.94 22.96 8.12
N GLN A 52 -9.69 23.38 8.31
CA GLN A 52 -9.37 24.64 8.96
C GLN A 52 -9.86 25.83 8.14
N GLN A 53 -9.66 25.81 6.83
CA GLN A 53 -10.17 26.83 5.91
C GLN A 53 -11.71 26.88 5.95
N ILE A 54 -12.37 25.74 6.00
CA ILE A 54 -13.84 25.67 6.13
C ILE A 54 -14.31 26.36 7.41
N LYS A 55 -13.64 26.10 8.52
CA LYS A 55 -13.96 26.74 9.81
C LYS A 55 -13.81 28.27 9.76
N GLU A 56 -12.75 28.76 9.12
CA GLU A 56 -12.52 30.18 8.94
C GLU A 56 -13.59 30.83 8.07
N VAL A 57 -13.95 30.20 6.96
CA VAL A 57 -15.01 30.70 6.06
C VAL A 57 -16.35 30.73 6.77
N ARG A 58 -16.69 29.69 7.55
CA ARG A 58 -17.91 29.66 8.36
C ARG A 58 -17.97 30.81 9.36
N ARG A 59 -16.85 31.07 10.02
CA ARG A 59 -16.72 32.17 11.00
C ARG A 59 -16.94 33.52 10.32
N ASN A 60 -16.31 33.72 9.16
CA ASN A 60 -16.48 34.93 8.35
C ASN A 60 -17.91 35.12 7.84
N ALA A 61 -18.57 34.03 7.46
CA ALA A 61 -19.96 34.06 7.02
C ALA A 61 -20.90 34.53 8.12
N LYS A 62 -20.64 34.15 9.38
CA LYS A 62 -21.46 34.56 10.52
C LYS A 62 -21.37 36.06 10.82
N ILE A 63 -20.21 36.66 10.63
CA ILE A 63 -19.95 38.09 10.95
C ILE A 63 -20.07 39.00 9.72
N ALA A 64 -20.32 38.45 8.55
CA ALA A 64 -20.47 39.25 7.33
C ALA A 64 -21.64 40.20 7.43
N PRO A 65 -21.47 41.52 7.14
CA PRO A 65 -22.50 42.52 7.36
C PRO A 65 -23.58 42.56 6.28
N THR A 66 -23.28 42.05 5.06
CA THR A 66 -24.21 42.11 3.93
C THR A 66 -24.58 40.68 3.46
N LEU A 67 -25.74 40.59 2.82
CA LEU A 67 -26.23 39.35 2.23
C LEU A 67 -25.30 38.86 1.10
N GLU A 68 -24.76 39.78 0.32
CA GLU A 68 -23.86 39.49 -0.78
C GLU A 68 -22.56 38.83 -0.27
N GLU A 69 -21.99 39.37 0.81
CA GLU A 69 -20.80 38.80 1.45
C GLU A 69 -21.11 37.43 2.06
N LYS A 70 -22.22 37.26 2.73
CA LYS A 70 -22.66 35.96 3.27
C LYS A 70 -22.80 34.92 2.17
N LEU A 71 -23.39 35.30 1.05
CA LEU A 71 -23.53 34.39 -0.09
C LEU A 71 -22.16 34.01 -0.67
N SER A 72 -21.24 34.95 -0.79
CA SER A 72 -19.88 34.70 -1.25
C SER A 72 -19.16 33.70 -0.35
N PHE A 73 -19.24 33.88 0.96
CA PHE A 73 -18.62 32.92 1.91
C PHE A 73 -19.29 31.54 1.87
N GLN A 74 -20.57 31.47 1.68
CA GLN A 74 -21.28 30.21 1.52
C GLN A 74 -20.84 29.44 0.28
N LYS A 75 -20.62 30.14 -0.83
CA LYS A 75 -20.08 29.54 -2.05
C LYS A 75 -18.66 29.03 -1.84
N GLN A 76 -17.81 29.82 -1.16
CA GLN A 76 -16.44 29.40 -0.82
C GLN A 76 -16.44 28.16 0.09
N GLN A 77 -17.32 28.13 1.07
CA GLN A 77 -17.47 26.97 1.96
C GLN A 77 -17.86 25.72 1.17
N HIS A 78 -18.81 25.83 0.26
CA HIS A 78 -19.25 24.72 -0.57
C HIS A 78 -18.13 24.17 -1.45
N GLU A 79 -17.34 25.06 -2.06
CA GLU A 79 -16.16 24.68 -2.84
C GLU A 79 -15.10 23.96 -2.01
N LEU A 80 -14.83 24.45 -0.81
CA LEU A 80 -13.88 23.81 0.12
C LEU A 80 -14.36 22.43 0.59
N GLU A 81 -15.67 22.28 0.82
CA GLU A 81 -16.26 20.98 1.17
C GLU A 81 -16.13 19.99 0.02
N ARG A 82 -16.28 20.44 -1.22
CA ARG A 82 -16.03 19.62 -2.42
C ARG A 82 -14.57 19.18 -2.49
N THR A 83 -13.64 20.09 -2.25
CA THR A 83 -12.20 19.79 -2.23
C THR A 83 -11.89 18.75 -1.14
N ARG A 84 -12.44 18.91 0.05
CA ARG A 84 -12.28 17.95 1.14
C ARG A 84 -12.78 16.57 0.76
N ASN A 85 -13.95 16.49 0.13
CA ASN A 85 -14.51 15.21 -0.30
C ASN A 85 -13.63 14.52 -1.35
N LYS A 86 -13.06 15.29 -2.28
CA LYS A 86 -12.09 14.77 -3.25
C LYS A 86 -10.82 14.26 -2.58
N GLN A 87 -10.31 14.99 -1.60
CA GLN A 87 -9.12 14.59 -0.84
C GLN A 87 -9.35 13.30 -0.05
N ARG A 88 -10.53 13.15 0.57
CA ARG A 88 -10.92 11.92 1.27
C ARG A 88 -11.02 10.73 0.32
N LYS A 89 -11.61 10.94 -0.85
CA LYS A 89 -11.71 9.92 -1.88
C LYS A 89 -10.33 9.50 -2.37
N GLU A 90 -9.44 10.46 -2.60
CA GLU A 90 -8.06 10.18 -3.00
C GLU A 90 -7.33 9.33 -1.95
N LEU A 91 -7.54 9.62 -0.66
CA LEU A 91 -6.97 8.83 0.42
C LEU A 91 -7.42 7.36 0.36
N PHE A 92 -8.72 7.12 0.17
CA PHE A 92 -9.27 5.77 0.02
C PHE A 92 -8.73 5.07 -1.23
N ASP A 93 -8.70 5.76 -2.37
CA ASP A 93 -8.21 5.19 -3.63
C ASP A 93 -6.73 4.79 -3.53
N ARG A 94 -5.91 5.60 -2.85
CA ARG A 94 -4.50 5.30 -2.62
C ARG A 94 -4.30 4.13 -1.66
N GLN A 95 -5.13 4.03 -0.63
CA GLN A 95 -5.11 2.88 0.27
C GLN A 95 -5.48 1.58 -0.46
N ASP A 96 -6.48 1.62 -1.33
CA ASP A 96 -6.86 0.47 -2.16
C ASP A 96 -5.74 0.06 -3.10
N ASP A 97 -5.04 1.01 -3.73
CA ASP A 97 -3.88 0.74 -4.58
C ASP A 97 -2.76 0.03 -3.81
N ILE A 98 -2.51 0.45 -2.59
CA ILE A 98 -1.50 -0.17 -1.72
C ILE A 98 -1.91 -1.61 -1.35
N ASP A 99 -3.16 -1.82 -1.01
CA ASP A 99 -3.69 -3.15 -0.70
C ASP A 99 -3.59 -4.10 -1.90
N GLU A 100 -3.90 -3.62 -3.11
CA GLU A 100 -3.72 -4.39 -4.34
C GLU A 100 -2.25 -4.78 -4.57
N ARG A 101 -1.32 -3.87 -4.31
CA ARG A 101 0.12 -4.16 -4.43
C ARG A 101 0.57 -5.20 -3.43
N ARG A 102 0.06 -5.14 -2.19
CA ARG A 102 0.33 -6.17 -1.18
C ARG A 102 -0.17 -7.53 -1.63
N GLU A 103 -1.39 -7.61 -2.12
CA GLU A 103 -1.96 -8.85 -2.65
C GLU A 103 -1.13 -9.42 -3.80
N THR A 104 -0.67 -8.55 -4.70
CA THR A 104 0.23 -8.94 -5.79
C THR A 104 1.54 -9.52 -5.27
N LEU A 105 2.15 -8.90 -4.27
CA LEU A 105 3.38 -9.41 -3.64
C LEU A 105 3.16 -10.77 -2.98
N ILE A 106 2.07 -10.92 -2.27
CA ILE A 106 1.70 -12.20 -1.64
C ILE A 106 1.53 -13.28 -2.70
N GLY A 107 0.84 -12.98 -3.79
CA GLY A 107 0.66 -13.90 -4.91
C GLY A 107 1.99 -14.29 -5.57
N GLN A 108 2.91 -13.34 -5.73
CA GLN A 108 4.25 -13.61 -6.25
C GLN A 108 5.05 -14.52 -5.32
N LEU A 109 4.96 -14.29 -4.01
CA LEU A 109 5.64 -15.15 -3.03
C LEU A 109 5.07 -16.57 -3.05
N GLU A 110 3.74 -16.71 -3.08
CA GLU A 110 3.08 -18.02 -3.20
C GLU A 110 3.51 -18.75 -4.47
N SER A 111 3.57 -18.05 -5.60
CA SER A 111 4.02 -18.60 -6.86
C SER A 111 5.46 -19.12 -6.78
N LYS A 112 6.35 -18.37 -6.13
CA LYS A 112 7.74 -18.76 -5.94
C LYS A 112 7.88 -19.95 -5.00
N LEU A 113 7.06 -20.03 -3.96
CA LEU A 113 7.00 -21.19 -3.07
C LEU A 113 6.53 -22.44 -3.82
N ASN A 114 5.54 -22.32 -4.69
CA ASN A 114 5.07 -23.41 -5.53
C ASN A 114 6.14 -23.87 -6.52
N GLN A 115 6.91 -22.96 -7.08
CA GLN A 115 8.06 -23.29 -7.92
C GLN A 115 9.14 -24.07 -7.13
N SER A 116 9.43 -23.68 -5.91
CA SER A 116 10.35 -24.40 -5.03
C SER A 116 9.86 -25.81 -4.74
N THR A 117 8.57 -25.99 -4.51
CA THR A 117 7.95 -27.31 -4.30
C THR A 117 8.02 -28.16 -5.57
N ALA A 118 7.80 -27.57 -6.74
CA ALA A 118 7.93 -28.26 -8.03
C ALA A 118 9.36 -28.72 -8.30
N ILE A 119 10.36 -27.91 -7.96
CA ILE A 119 11.78 -28.29 -8.04
C ILE A 119 12.08 -29.47 -7.12
N ASP A 120 11.57 -29.44 -5.89
CA ASP A 120 11.73 -30.53 -4.94
C ASP A 120 11.14 -31.84 -5.48
N ASP A 121 9.95 -31.82 -6.01
CA ASP A 121 9.28 -32.97 -6.65
C ASP A 121 10.10 -33.49 -7.83
N LEU A 122 10.63 -32.63 -8.66
CA LEU A 122 11.46 -32.97 -9.81
C LEU A 122 12.74 -33.69 -9.38
N PHE A 123 13.42 -33.20 -8.36
CA PHE A 123 14.59 -33.86 -7.79
C PHE A 123 14.24 -35.23 -7.24
N THR A 124 13.13 -35.36 -6.55
CA THR A 124 12.65 -36.63 -6.00
C THR A 124 12.38 -37.67 -7.10
N ILE A 125 11.75 -37.26 -8.20
CA ILE A 125 11.48 -38.12 -9.35
C ILE A 125 12.77 -38.60 -10.01
N HIS A 126 13.69 -37.71 -10.29
CA HIS A 126 14.99 -38.08 -10.88
C HIS A 126 15.81 -38.99 -9.99
N TRP A 127 15.66 -38.83 -8.71
CA TRP A 127 16.40 -39.59 -7.72
C TRP A 127 15.94 -41.04 -7.62
N ARG A 128 14.67 -41.30 -7.83
CA ARG A 128 14.07 -42.65 -7.76
C ARG A 128 14.22 -43.47 -9.04
N LEU A 129 14.57 -42.83 -10.11
CA LEU A 129 14.84 -43.47 -11.39
C LEU A 129 16.27 -43.99 -11.44
#